data_4f3b45fefbcd01aab9a2ff2904b6ac56
#
_entry.id   4f3b45fefbcd01aab9a2ff2904b6ac56
#
_cell.length_a   1.000
_cell.length_b   1.000
_cell.length_c   1.000
_cell.angle_alpha   90.00
_cell.angle_beta   90.00
_cell.angle_gamma   90.00
#
_symmetry.space_group_name_H-M   'P 1'
#
loop_
_entity.id
_entity.type
_entity.pdbx_description
1 polymer ?
#
loop_
_entity_poly.entity_id
_entity_poly.type
_entity_poly.pdbx_seq_one_letter_code
_entity_poly.pdbx_strand_id
1 'polypeptide(L)'
;MNKDIATPIRTQEILKKYGFSFKKSLGQNFLIDPNILRNIVGHADLTKDSAAIEVGPGIGALTEHLAREAGKVVSFEIDQRLLPVLEDTLSPYDNIDIIHSDILKANVKEVIDVNLAGYEDIMVVANLPYYVTTPILMKLLMEDLPLRGLVVMMQKEVADRISAKPGTKAYGSLSIAVQYYMSAEIAMIVPKTVFMPQPNVDSAVLRLIRHDEPPVIVEDEDFFFTVTKSAFAQRRKTILNNLQSQLPNGKAKKEEILAALDASGIEPNRRGETLSIQEFGKLADCLLPHFKKS
;
A
#
# COMPACT_ATOMS: atom_id res chain seq x y z
N MET A 1 -22.52 -4.95 27.19
CA MET A 1 -21.58 -4.56 26.11
C MET A 1 -20.80 -5.80 25.70
N ASN A 2 -20.92 -6.21 24.43
CA ASN A 2 -20.05 -7.25 23.90
C ASN A 2 -18.61 -6.75 23.97
N LYS A 3 -17.68 -7.63 24.44
CA LYS A 3 -16.25 -7.34 24.43
C LYS A 3 -15.77 -7.21 22.98
N ASP A 4 -14.88 -6.24 22.70
CA ASP A 4 -14.27 -6.08 21.38
C ASP A 4 -13.66 -7.41 20.90
N ILE A 5 -13.79 -7.69 19.60
CA ILE A 5 -13.28 -8.92 18.94
C ILE A 5 -11.76 -9.06 19.17
N ALA A 6 -11.04 -7.95 19.15
CA ALA A 6 -9.58 -7.89 19.29
C ALA A 6 -9.05 -8.12 20.72
N THR A 7 -9.87 -8.47 21.70
CA THR A 7 -9.31 -8.86 23.00
C THR A 7 -8.73 -10.27 22.92
N PRO A 8 -7.58 -10.57 23.59
CA PRO A 8 -6.97 -11.91 23.55
C PRO A 8 -7.95 -13.03 23.89
N ILE A 9 -8.79 -12.81 24.91
CA ILE A 9 -9.79 -13.79 25.35
C ILE A 9 -10.84 -14.02 24.26
N ARG A 10 -11.40 -12.93 23.72
CA ARG A 10 -12.46 -13.04 22.71
C ARG A 10 -11.95 -13.64 21.40
N THR A 11 -10.76 -13.25 20.96
CA THR A 11 -10.08 -13.86 19.81
C THR A 11 -9.93 -15.37 19.99
N GLN A 12 -9.44 -15.82 21.14
CA GLN A 12 -9.27 -17.25 21.43
C GLN A 12 -10.62 -18.00 21.45
N GLU A 13 -11.66 -17.42 22.04
CA GLU A 13 -13.01 -18.01 22.06
C GLU A 13 -13.55 -18.21 20.63
N ILE A 14 -13.39 -17.18 19.76
CA ILE A 14 -13.81 -17.25 18.35
C ILE A 14 -13.05 -18.35 17.62
N LEU A 15 -11.72 -18.34 17.71
CA LEU A 15 -10.88 -19.34 17.05
C LEU A 15 -11.22 -20.78 17.50
N LYS A 16 -11.49 -20.98 18.79
CA LYS A 16 -11.88 -22.26 19.36
C LYS A 16 -13.28 -22.67 18.89
N LYS A 17 -14.26 -21.76 18.89
CA LYS A 17 -15.65 -21.99 18.44
C LYS A 17 -15.70 -22.56 17.03
N TYR A 18 -14.86 -22.03 16.13
CA TYR A 18 -14.82 -22.42 14.72
C TYR A 18 -13.74 -23.46 14.39
N GLY A 19 -13.00 -23.96 15.38
CA GLY A 19 -11.88 -24.88 15.13
C GLY A 19 -10.85 -24.31 14.17
N PHE A 20 -10.64 -22.97 14.18
CA PHE A 20 -9.84 -22.29 13.18
C PHE A 20 -8.35 -22.55 13.39
N SER A 21 -7.66 -22.92 12.30
CA SER A 21 -6.20 -23.06 12.25
C SER A 21 -5.60 -22.07 11.27
N PHE A 22 -4.52 -21.41 11.70
CA PHE A 22 -3.84 -20.41 10.88
C PHE A 22 -3.17 -21.03 9.65
N LYS A 23 -3.36 -20.39 8.50
CA LYS A 23 -2.62 -20.73 7.27
C LYS A 23 -1.43 -19.80 7.11
N LYS A 24 -0.21 -20.33 7.24
CA LYS A 24 1.03 -19.57 7.01
C LYS A 24 1.09 -18.97 5.61
N SER A 25 0.57 -19.67 4.61
CA SER A 25 0.50 -19.20 3.22
C SER A 25 -0.36 -17.96 3.01
N LEU A 26 -1.27 -17.64 3.93
CA LEU A 26 -2.09 -16.44 3.90
C LEU A 26 -1.58 -15.34 4.83
N GLY A 27 -0.44 -15.54 5.51
CA GLY A 27 0.16 -14.54 6.38
C GLY A 27 -0.74 -14.06 7.53
N GLN A 28 -1.62 -14.95 8.03
CA GLN A 28 -2.63 -14.62 9.04
C GLN A 28 -1.99 -14.31 10.40
N ASN A 29 -1.98 -13.03 10.78
CA ASN A 29 -1.58 -12.52 12.09
C ASN A 29 -2.69 -11.58 12.57
N PHE A 30 -3.52 -12.05 13.51
CA PHE A 30 -4.64 -11.27 14.02
C PHE A 30 -4.19 -10.32 15.11
N LEU A 31 -4.59 -9.07 14.99
CA LEU A 31 -4.32 -8.04 16.00
C LEU A 31 -5.24 -8.27 17.21
N ILE A 32 -4.65 -8.31 18.42
CA ILE A 32 -5.35 -8.63 19.66
C ILE A 32 -5.32 -7.48 20.69
N ASP A 33 -5.17 -6.25 20.20
CA ASP A 33 -5.18 -5.02 21.00
C ASP A 33 -6.18 -3.99 20.46
N PRO A 34 -7.31 -3.75 21.14
CA PRO A 34 -8.31 -2.79 20.71
C PRO A 34 -7.82 -1.34 20.66
N ASN A 35 -6.80 -0.98 21.46
CA ASN A 35 -6.25 0.39 21.45
C ASN A 35 -5.51 0.66 20.15
N ILE A 36 -4.75 -0.33 19.69
CA ILE A 36 -4.06 -0.24 18.39
C ILE A 36 -5.07 -0.08 17.26
N LEU A 37 -6.15 -0.86 17.27
CA LEU A 37 -7.21 -0.76 16.26
C LEU A 37 -7.89 0.61 16.24
N ARG A 38 -8.23 1.16 17.42
CA ARG A 38 -8.77 2.52 17.52
C ARG A 38 -7.83 3.57 16.95
N ASN A 39 -6.53 3.45 17.22
CA ASN A 39 -5.53 4.37 16.68
C ASN A 39 -5.43 4.24 15.15
N ILE A 40 -5.44 3.01 14.60
CA ILE A 40 -5.44 2.78 13.14
C ILE A 40 -6.64 3.49 12.49
N VAL A 41 -7.84 3.26 13.02
CA VAL A 41 -9.07 3.87 12.49
C VAL A 41 -9.05 5.40 12.69
N GLY A 42 -8.52 5.88 13.82
CA GLY A 42 -8.35 7.32 14.08
C GLY A 42 -7.48 8.03 13.05
N HIS A 43 -6.44 7.36 12.51
CA HIS A 43 -5.60 7.94 11.44
C HIS A 43 -6.28 8.00 10.07
N ALA A 44 -7.42 7.33 9.90
CA ALA A 44 -8.20 7.37 8.66
C ALA A 44 -9.18 8.55 8.60
N ASP A 45 -9.39 9.27 9.71
CA ASP A 45 -10.29 10.44 9.81
C ASP A 45 -11.67 10.16 9.19
N LEU A 46 -12.26 8.98 9.53
CA LEU A 46 -13.57 8.56 9.01
C LEU A 46 -14.71 9.26 9.74
N THR A 47 -15.79 9.49 9.00
CA THR A 47 -17.07 9.98 9.52
C THR A 47 -18.22 9.11 8.99
N LYS A 48 -19.46 9.39 9.39
CA LYS A 48 -20.63 8.68 8.84
C LYS A 48 -20.90 8.99 7.36
N ASP A 49 -20.26 10.00 6.83
CA ASP A 49 -20.31 10.35 5.40
C ASP A 49 -19.15 9.69 4.62
N SER A 50 -18.24 9.01 5.31
CA SER A 50 -17.12 8.28 4.72
C SER A 50 -17.45 6.80 4.52
N ALA A 51 -16.83 6.18 3.51
CA ALA A 51 -16.79 4.74 3.34
C ALA A 51 -15.37 4.19 3.56
N ALA A 52 -15.30 2.96 4.05
CA ALA A 52 -14.03 2.24 4.21
C ALA A 52 -13.99 0.98 3.35
N ILE A 53 -12.85 0.73 2.72
CA ILE A 53 -12.51 -0.53 2.08
C ILE A 53 -11.48 -1.23 2.95
N GLU A 54 -11.73 -2.47 3.33
CA GLU A 54 -10.81 -3.29 4.09
C GLU A 54 -10.32 -4.47 3.26
N VAL A 55 -9.03 -4.80 3.41
CA VAL A 55 -8.43 -5.98 2.77
C VAL A 55 -8.01 -6.96 3.84
N GLY A 56 -8.60 -8.17 3.83
CA GLY A 56 -8.31 -9.21 4.79
C GLY A 56 -8.89 -8.91 6.19
N PRO A 57 -10.21 -8.88 6.37
CA PRO A 57 -10.85 -8.61 7.67
C PRO A 57 -10.51 -9.64 8.75
N GLY A 58 -10.07 -10.84 8.35
CA GLY A 58 -9.76 -11.91 9.27
C GLY A 58 -10.99 -12.35 10.06
N ILE A 59 -10.95 -12.17 11.38
CA ILE A 59 -12.11 -12.47 12.26
C ILE A 59 -13.00 -11.24 12.51
N GLY A 60 -12.77 -10.13 11.81
CA GLY A 60 -13.58 -8.91 11.90
C GLY A 60 -13.12 -7.89 12.94
N ALA A 61 -11.90 -8.04 13.47
CA ALA A 61 -11.41 -7.19 14.56
C ALA A 61 -11.23 -5.71 14.15
N LEU A 62 -10.66 -5.42 12.99
CA LEU A 62 -10.57 -4.06 12.44
C LEU A 62 -11.92 -3.63 11.87
N THR A 63 -12.65 -4.55 11.22
CA THR A 63 -13.95 -4.29 10.58
C THR A 63 -14.96 -3.70 11.55
N GLU A 64 -15.06 -4.24 12.80
CA GLU A 64 -15.99 -3.71 13.81
C GLU A 64 -15.69 -2.26 14.21
N HIS A 65 -14.41 -1.88 14.27
CA HIS A 65 -14.01 -0.50 14.56
C HIS A 65 -14.32 0.42 13.37
N LEU A 66 -14.09 -0.06 12.14
CA LEU A 66 -14.46 0.68 10.92
C LEU A 66 -15.98 0.90 10.84
N ALA A 67 -16.79 -0.12 11.13
CA ALA A 67 -18.25 -0.01 11.10
C ALA A 67 -18.81 0.98 12.11
N ARG A 68 -18.13 1.17 13.25
CA ARG A 68 -18.53 2.17 14.26
C ARG A 68 -18.31 3.61 13.79
N GLU A 69 -17.26 3.87 12.99
CA GLU A 69 -16.87 5.21 12.54
C GLU A 69 -17.39 5.54 11.15
N ALA A 70 -17.25 4.65 10.17
CA ALA A 70 -17.69 4.85 8.80
C ALA A 70 -19.21 4.70 8.61
N GLY A 71 -19.74 5.32 7.56
CA GLY A 71 -21.12 5.07 7.12
C GLY A 71 -21.30 3.73 6.45
N LYS A 72 -20.29 3.28 5.69
CA LYS A 72 -20.28 1.97 5.01
C LYS A 72 -18.88 1.35 5.03
N VAL A 73 -18.82 0.02 5.15
CA VAL A 73 -17.58 -0.76 5.07
C VAL A 73 -17.76 -1.86 4.03
N VAL A 74 -16.76 -2.02 3.16
CA VAL A 74 -16.67 -3.15 2.23
C VAL A 74 -15.35 -3.86 2.50
N SER A 75 -15.42 -5.17 2.81
CA SER A 75 -14.23 -5.96 3.15
C SER A 75 -14.03 -7.10 2.15
N PHE A 76 -12.80 -7.23 1.61
CA PHE A 76 -12.42 -8.33 0.72
C PHE A 76 -11.74 -9.44 1.52
N GLU A 77 -12.33 -10.66 1.51
CA GLU A 77 -11.76 -11.83 2.18
C GLU A 77 -11.52 -12.96 1.18
N ILE A 78 -10.30 -13.48 1.16
CA ILE A 78 -9.90 -14.59 0.27
C ILE A 78 -10.09 -15.96 0.91
N ASP A 79 -10.07 -16.05 2.25
CA ASP A 79 -10.21 -17.32 2.98
C ASP A 79 -11.67 -17.65 3.26
N GLN A 80 -12.25 -18.51 2.43
CA GLN A 80 -13.64 -18.94 2.57
C GLN A 80 -14.00 -19.45 3.99
N ARG A 81 -13.02 -19.95 4.76
CA ARG A 81 -13.25 -20.46 6.13
C ARG A 81 -13.58 -19.35 7.11
N LEU A 82 -13.23 -18.10 6.79
CA LEU A 82 -13.52 -16.94 7.63
C LEU A 82 -14.92 -16.35 7.38
N LEU A 83 -15.58 -16.67 6.27
CA LEU A 83 -16.90 -16.11 5.99
C LEU A 83 -17.95 -16.42 7.07
N PRO A 84 -18.10 -17.68 7.55
CA PRO A 84 -19.03 -17.95 8.66
C PRO A 84 -18.62 -17.28 9.98
N VAL A 85 -17.31 -17.07 10.19
CA VAL A 85 -16.80 -16.35 11.36
C VAL A 85 -17.20 -14.88 11.30
N LEU A 86 -17.01 -14.24 10.14
CA LEU A 86 -17.37 -12.85 9.90
C LEU A 86 -18.88 -12.61 10.02
N GLU A 87 -19.70 -13.53 9.48
CA GLU A 87 -21.16 -13.46 9.61
C GLU A 87 -21.60 -13.45 11.09
N ASP A 88 -20.98 -14.27 11.94
CA ASP A 88 -21.27 -14.32 13.38
C ASP A 88 -20.71 -13.10 14.12
N THR A 89 -19.43 -12.76 13.92
CA THR A 89 -18.76 -11.72 14.70
C THR A 89 -19.26 -10.33 14.37
N LEU A 90 -19.63 -10.09 13.12
CA LEU A 90 -20.10 -8.81 12.61
C LEU A 90 -21.62 -8.67 12.55
N SER A 91 -22.37 -9.69 12.98
CA SER A 91 -23.84 -9.66 13.01
C SER A 91 -24.49 -8.46 13.72
N PRO A 92 -23.82 -7.76 14.67
CA PRO A 92 -24.38 -6.54 15.27
C PRO A 92 -24.35 -5.29 14.37
N TYR A 93 -23.68 -5.35 13.21
CA TYR A 93 -23.47 -4.21 12.31
C TYR A 93 -24.22 -4.43 11.00
N ASP A 94 -24.96 -3.42 10.54
CA ASP A 94 -25.79 -3.45 9.32
C ASP A 94 -25.15 -2.70 8.13
N ASN A 95 -23.99 -2.07 8.36
CA ASN A 95 -23.28 -1.23 7.38
C ASN A 95 -22.03 -1.89 6.80
N ILE A 96 -21.96 -3.24 6.81
CA ILE A 96 -20.80 -4.00 6.33
C ILE A 96 -21.21 -4.92 5.18
N ASP A 97 -20.44 -4.92 4.09
CA ASP A 97 -20.51 -5.91 3.03
C ASP A 97 -19.20 -6.70 2.99
N ILE A 98 -19.30 -8.04 3.03
CA ILE A 98 -18.16 -8.95 2.88
C ILE A 98 -18.16 -9.51 1.47
N ILE A 99 -17.06 -9.31 0.75
CA ILE A 99 -16.87 -9.81 -0.61
C ILE A 99 -15.84 -10.94 -0.58
N HIS A 100 -16.29 -12.16 -0.90
CA HIS A 100 -15.38 -13.30 -1.03
C HIS A 100 -14.59 -13.18 -2.33
N SER A 101 -13.44 -12.54 -2.29
CA SER A 101 -12.56 -12.35 -3.45
C SER A 101 -11.13 -12.08 -3.04
N ASP A 102 -10.20 -12.45 -3.93
CA ASP A 102 -8.82 -11.98 -3.91
C ASP A 102 -8.80 -10.53 -4.42
N ILE A 103 -8.40 -9.59 -3.57
CA ILE A 103 -8.30 -8.16 -3.93
C ILE A 103 -7.44 -7.94 -5.19
N LEU A 104 -6.42 -8.77 -5.41
CA LEU A 104 -5.55 -8.65 -6.60
C LEU A 104 -6.27 -9.01 -7.91
N LYS A 105 -7.38 -9.74 -7.84
CA LYS A 105 -8.20 -10.17 -8.99
C LYS A 105 -9.53 -9.43 -9.08
N ALA A 106 -9.96 -8.80 -7.99
CA ALA A 106 -11.23 -8.09 -7.93
C ALA A 106 -11.21 -6.85 -8.83
N ASN A 107 -12.36 -6.55 -9.43
CA ASN A 107 -12.63 -5.24 -10.03
C ASN A 107 -13.04 -4.27 -8.92
N VAL A 108 -12.05 -3.61 -8.31
CA VAL A 108 -12.29 -2.74 -7.14
C VAL A 108 -13.16 -1.55 -7.53
N LYS A 109 -13.00 -1.02 -8.74
CA LYS A 109 -13.82 0.09 -9.24
C LYS A 109 -15.30 -0.27 -9.31
N GLU A 110 -15.63 -1.44 -9.85
CA GLU A 110 -17.01 -1.93 -9.90
C GLU A 110 -17.62 -2.09 -8.50
N VAL A 111 -16.83 -2.62 -7.56
CA VAL A 111 -17.26 -2.75 -6.16
C VAL A 111 -17.55 -1.39 -5.54
N ILE A 112 -16.70 -0.39 -5.78
CA ILE A 112 -16.95 0.99 -5.32
C ILE A 112 -18.25 1.52 -5.95
N ASP A 113 -18.41 1.41 -7.26
CA ASP A 113 -19.56 1.93 -8.00
C ASP A 113 -20.88 1.31 -7.53
N VAL A 114 -20.87 0.03 -7.12
CA VAL A 114 -22.06 -0.72 -6.70
C VAL A 114 -22.32 -0.61 -5.18
N ASN A 115 -21.29 -0.89 -4.37
CA ASN A 115 -21.47 -1.04 -2.91
C ASN A 115 -21.26 0.28 -2.14
N LEU A 116 -20.52 1.23 -2.72
CA LEU A 116 -20.19 2.52 -2.11
C LEU A 116 -20.79 3.69 -2.89
N ALA A 117 -21.81 3.44 -3.71
CA ALA A 117 -22.50 4.50 -4.45
C ALA A 117 -23.02 5.58 -3.48
N GLY A 118 -22.66 6.85 -3.76
CA GLY A 118 -23.05 8.00 -2.94
C GLY A 118 -22.05 8.40 -1.86
N TYR A 119 -20.94 7.66 -1.68
CA TYR A 119 -19.83 8.08 -0.84
C TYR A 119 -18.71 8.69 -1.70
N GLU A 120 -18.39 9.96 -1.44
CA GLU A 120 -17.30 10.67 -2.11
C GLU A 120 -15.98 10.55 -1.33
N ASP A 121 -16.05 10.33 -0.01
CA ASP A 121 -14.90 10.12 0.86
C ASP A 121 -14.69 8.63 1.11
N ILE A 122 -13.71 8.04 0.41
CA ILE A 122 -13.40 6.62 0.49
C ILE A 122 -11.96 6.43 0.95
N MET A 123 -11.78 5.68 2.04
CA MET A 123 -10.47 5.29 2.56
C MET A 123 -10.27 3.78 2.51
N VAL A 124 -9.07 3.34 2.17
CA VAL A 124 -8.66 1.95 2.40
C VAL A 124 -8.03 1.85 3.79
N VAL A 125 -8.54 0.98 4.64
CA VAL A 125 -7.98 0.75 5.98
C VAL A 125 -7.79 -0.75 6.17
N ALA A 126 -6.53 -1.20 6.32
CA ALA A 126 -6.25 -2.62 6.33
C ALA A 126 -5.02 -3.02 7.14
N ASN A 127 -5.06 -4.23 7.71
CA ASN A 127 -3.90 -4.96 8.18
C ASN A 127 -3.44 -5.90 7.05
N LEU A 128 -2.54 -5.43 6.18
CA LEU A 128 -2.16 -6.16 4.97
C LEU A 128 -1.31 -7.41 5.26
N PRO A 129 -1.61 -8.55 4.59
CA PRO A 129 -0.74 -9.71 4.67
C PRO A 129 0.66 -9.39 4.14
N TYR A 130 1.72 -9.72 4.90
CA TYR A 130 3.09 -9.27 4.61
C TYR A 130 3.63 -9.71 3.25
N TYR A 131 3.24 -10.91 2.79
CA TYR A 131 3.75 -11.50 1.55
C TYR A 131 3.19 -10.86 0.26
N VAL A 132 2.07 -10.11 0.37
CA VAL A 132 1.38 -9.47 -0.78
C VAL A 132 1.19 -7.96 -0.59
N THR A 133 1.79 -7.35 0.43
CA THR A 133 1.64 -5.92 0.73
C THR A 133 1.94 -5.04 -0.48
N THR A 134 3.12 -5.21 -1.10
CA THR A 134 3.51 -4.38 -2.26
C THR A 134 2.60 -4.56 -3.48
N PRO A 135 2.25 -5.78 -3.93
CA PRO A 135 1.28 -5.96 -4.99
C PRO A 135 -0.08 -5.31 -4.73
N ILE A 136 -0.62 -5.42 -3.52
CA ILE A 136 -1.91 -4.82 -3.15
C ILE A 136 -1.81 -3.29 -3.22
N LEU A 137 -0.78 -2.70 -2.61
CA LEU A 137 -0.56 -1.25 -2.67
C LEU A 137 -0.48 -0.75 -4.12
N MET A 138 0.37 -1.38 -4.93
CA MET A 138 0.54 -0.96 -6.33
C MET A 138 -0.75 -1.06 -7.14
N LYS A 139 -1.54 -2.12 -6.94
CA LYS A 139 -2.86 -2.24 -7.58
C LYS A 139 -3.77 -1.06 -7.20
N LEU A 140 -3.91 -0.75 -5.91
CA LEU A 140 -4.79 0.31 -5.42
C LEU A 140 -4.32 1.72 -5.83
N LEU A 141 -3.02 1.90 -6.06
CA LEU A 141 -2.44 3.18 -6.48
C LEU A 141 -2.55 3.41 -7.98
N MET A 142 -2.31 2.36 -8.79
CA MET A 142 -2.25 2.47 -10.24
C MET A 142 -3.63 2.39 -10.91
N GLU A 143 -4.62 1.80 -10.24
CA GLU A 143 -6.01 1.88 -10.71
C GLU A 143 -6.58 3.27 -10.40
N ASP A 144 -7.32 3.83 -11.35
CA ASP A 144 -8.01 5.11 -11.20
C ASP A 144 -9.24 4.94 -10.28
N LEU A 145 -8.96 4.85 -8.97
CA LEU A 145 -9.95 4.69 -7.92
C LEU A 145 -10.18 6.02 -7.19
N PRO A 146 -11.42 6.37 -6.86
CA PRO A 146 -11.76 7.61 -6.14
C PRO A 146 -11.42 7.48 -4.63
N LEU A 147 -10.17 7.18 -4.32
CA LEU A 147 -9.71 7.02 -2.95
C LEU A 147 -9.07 8.33 -2.44
N ARG A 148 -9.51 8.82 -1.29
CA ARG A 148 -8.82 9.90 -0.56
C ARG A 148 -7.44 9.44 -0.08
N GLY A 149 -7.32 8.18 0.36
CA GLY A 149 -6.06 7.64 0.83
C GLY A 149 -6.17 6.24 1.41
N LEU A 150 -5.06 5.82 2.03
CA LEU A 150 -4.94 4.51 2.68
C LEU A 150 -4.33 4.66 4.07
N VAL A 151 -4.85 3.92 5.05
CA VAL A 151 -4.21 3.68 6.35
C VAL A 151 -3.96 2.19 6.47
N VAL A 152 -2.72 1.78 6.27
CA VAL A 152 -2.39 0.36 6.12
C VAL A 152 -1.27 -0.05 7.06
N MET A 153 -1.47 -1.18 7.74
CA MET A 153 -0.45 -1.79 8.57
C MET A 153 0.32 -2.83 7.75
N MET A 154 1.64 -2.81 7.90
CA MET A 154 2.58 -3.69 7.20
C MET A 154 3.85 -3.91 8.01
N GLN A 155 4.78 -4.74 7.52
CA GLN A 155 6.09 -4.86 8.13
C GLN A 155 6.80 -3.50 8.18
N LYS A 156 7.42 -3.18 9.32
CA LYS A 156 8.12 -1.91 9.53
C LYS A 156 9.14 -1.60 8.42
N GLU A 157 9.91 -2.59 7.98
CA GLU A 157 10.89 -2.40 6.91
C GLU A 157 10.25 -1.92 5.59
N VAL A 158 9.06 -2.44 5.25
CA VAL A 158 8.35 -2.02 4.03
C VAL A 158 7.83 -0.59 4.18
N ALA A 159 7.28 -0.23 5.34
CA ALA A 159 6.85 1.13 5.63
C ALA A 159 8.02 2.12 5.60
N ASP A 160 9.16 1.76 6.20
CA ASP A 160 10.40 2.56 6.17
C ASP A 160 10.85 2.82 4.71
N ARG A 161 10.74 1.83 3.83
CA ARG A 161 11.08 1.99 2.40
C ARG A 161 10.11 2.89 1.67
N ILE A 162 8.82 2.77 1.93
CA ILE A 162 7.79 3.58 1.27
C ILE A 162 7.92 5.06 1.67
N SER A 163 8.14 5.35 2.95
CA SER A 163 8.24 6.73 3.48
C SER A 163 9.64 7.33 3.39
N ALA A 164 10.61 6.59 2.83
CA ALA A 164 12.00 7.01 2.76
C ALA A 164 12.19 8.26 1.88
N LYS A 165 13.14 9.12 2.28
CA LYS A 165 13.53 10.34 1.54
C LYS A 165 14.78 10.09 0.71
N PRO A 166 15.01 10.85 -0.39
CA PRO A 166 16.24 10.80 -1.16
C PRO A 166 17.49 10.91 -0.26
N GLY A 167 18.54 10.18 -0.62
CA GLY A 167 19.80 10.12 0.13
C GLY A 167 19.82 9.14 1.30
N THR A 168 18.70 8.49 1.63
CA THR A 168 18.65 7.50 2.70
C THR A 168 18.84 6.06 2.17
N LYS A 169 19.32 5.17 3.05
CA LYS A 169 19.52 3.75 2.70
C LYS A 169 18.22 3.02 2.33
N ALA A 170 17.08 3.45 2.84
CA ALA A 170 15.78 2.81 2.57
C ALA A 170 15.15 3.27 1.25
N TYR A 171 15.56 4.44 0.72
CA TYR A 171 15.00 5.03 -0.49
C TYR A 171 15.27 4.17 -1.73
N GLY A 172 14.23 3.99 -2.55
CA GLY A 172 14.28 3.15 -3.74
C GLY A 172 13.08 3.33 -4.67
N SER A 173 12.98 2.48 -5.67
CA SER A 173 11.88 2.54 -6.66
C SER A 173 10.48 2.44 -6.02
N LEU A 174 10.33 1.68 -4.93
CA LEU A 174 9.07 1.60 -4.19
C LEU A 174 8.72 2.92 -3.51
N SER A 175 9.70 3.63 -2.95
CA SER A 175 9.49 4.97 -2.37
C SER A 175 8.94 5.93 -3.43
N ILE A 176 9.56 5.95 -4.61
CA ILE A 176 9.13 6.81 -5.72
C ILE A 176 7.75 6.41 -6.23
N ALA A 177 7.51 5.10 -6.44
CA ALA A 177 6.25 4.62 -6.97
C ALA A 177 5.05 4.99 -6.08
N VAL A 178 5.20 4.90 -4.76
CA VAL A 178 4.13 5.29 -3.83
C VAL A 178 4.04 6.80 -3.71
N GLN A 179 5.18 7.49 -3.52
CA GLN A 179 5.21 8.95 -3.29
C GLN A 179 4.88 9.77 -4.55
N TYR A 180 4.86 9.17 -5.71
CA TYR A 180 4.35 9.78 -6.94
C TYR A 180 2.83 10.00 -6.86
N TYR A 181 2.10 9.05 -6.30
CA TYR A 181 0.64 9.12 -6.17
C TYR A 181 0.16 9.71 -4.85
N MET A 182 0.91 9.50 -3.75
CA MET A 182 0.48 9.82 -2.39
C MET A 182 1.60 10.38 -1.54
N SER A 183 1.27 11.29 -0.63
CA SER A 183 2.13 11.58 0.51
C SER A 183 2.18 10.35 1.43
N ALA A 184 3.35 10.06 2.02
CA ALA A 184 3.55 8.87 2.82
C ALA A 184 4.20 9.23 4.16
N GLU A 185 3.55 8.85 5.27
CA GLU A 185 4.07 9.01 6.63
C GLU A 185 3.84 7.77 7.48
N ILE A 186 4.79 7.46 8.36
CA ILE A 186 4.61 6.43 9.38
C ILE A 186 3.84 7.05 10.54
N ALA A 187 2.58 6.64 10.70
CA ALA A 187 1.69 7.15 11.74
C ALA A 187 2.01 6.55 13.12
N MET A 188 2.35 5.26 13.17
CA MET A 188 2.74 4.58 14.41
C MET A 188 3.50 3.29 14.16
N ILE A 189 4.29 2.87 15.16
CA ILE A 189 4.94 1.56 15.21
C ILE A 189 4.09 0.60 16.04
N VAL A 190 3.93 -0.63 15.58
CA VAL A 190 3.11 -1.66 16.22
C VAL A 190 4.02 -2.84 16.59
N PRO A 191 4.21 -3.12 17.90
CA PRO A 191 5.08 -4.21 18.33
C PRO A 191 4.49 -5.57 17.96
N LYS A 192 5.33 -6.51 17.61
CA LYS A 192 4.92 -7.87 17.23
C LYS A 192 4.15 -8.64 18.30
N THR A 193 4.27 -8.22 19.56
CA THR A 193 3.63 -8.88 20.71
C THR A 193 2.11 -8.73 20.77
N VAL A 194 1.54 -7.79 19.99
CA VAL A 194 0.08 -7.55 19.95
C VAL A 194 -0.64 -8.37 18.87
N PHE A 195 0.04 -9.38 18.32
CA PHE A 195 -0.52 -10.26 17.29
C PHE A 195 -0.61 -11.72 17.75
N MET A 196 -1.60 -12.42 17.18
CA MET A 196 -1.78 -13.87 17.32
C MET A 196 -2.00 -14.50 15.93
N PRO A 197 -1.12 -15.42 15.48
CA PRO A 197 0.21 -15.72 16.05
C PRO A 197 1.15 -14.51 15.94
N GLN A 198 2.17 -14.48 16.82
CA GLN A 198 3.16 -13.41 16.81
C GLN A 198 4.04 -13.49 15.57
N PRO A 199 4.18 -12.41 14.75
CA PRO A 199 5.11 -12.35 13.63
C PRO A 199 6.58 -12.22 14.11
N ASN A 200 7.53 -12.39 13.18
CA ASN A 200 8.96 -12.30 13.52
C ASN A 200 9.45 -10.85 13.69
N VAL A 201 8.77 -9.88 13.09
CA VAL A 201 9.18 -8.46 13.03
C VAL A 201 8.05 -7.55 13.49
N ASP A 202 8.40 -6.35 13.93
CA ASP A 202 7.43 -5.31 14.21
C ASP A 202 6.76 -4.81 12.93
N SER A 203 5.57 -4.25 13.11
CA SER A 203 4.79 -3.61 12.07
C SER A 203 4.84 -2.10 12.20
N ALA A 204 4.40 -1.42 11.16
CA ALA A 204 4.11 0.01 11.18
C ALA A 204 2.78 0.28 10.48
N VAL A 205 2.07 1.27 10.96
CA VAL A 205 0.91 1.84 10.29
C VAL A 205 1.40 2.99 9.42
N LEU A 206 1.15 2.89 8.13
CA LEU A 206 1.48 3.89 7.14
C LEU A 206 0.21 4.62 6.75
N ARG A 207 0.24 5.94 6.82
CA ARG A 207 -0.82 6.82 6.31
C ARG A 207 -0.39 7.37 4.96
N LEU A 208 -1.20 7.11 3.95
CA LEU A 208 -1.01 7.54 2.57
C LEU A 208 -2.20 8.42 2.19
N ILE A 209 -1.95 9.65 1.75
CA ILE A 209 -2.99 10.56 1.28
C ILE A 209 -2.69 10.92 -0.18
N ARG A 210 -3.69 10.78 -1.04
CA ARG A 210 -3.57 11.07 -2.47
C ARG A 210 -3.23 12.54 -2.67
N HIS A 211 -2.30 12.80 -3.57
CA HIS A 211 -2.00 14.16 -3.99
C HIS A 211 -3.14 14.70 -4.87
N ASP A 212 -3.47 15.99 -4.71
CA ASP A 212 -4.37 16.70 -5.62
C ASP A 212 -3.71 16.82 -7.02
N GLU A 213 -2.40 17.03 -7.04
CA GLU A 213 -1.56 17.03 -8.24
C GLU A 213 -0.28 16.21 -7.97
N PRO A 214 0.20 15.43 -8.96
CA PRO A 214 1.43 14.66 -8.77
C PRO A 214 2.63 15.58 -8.50
N PRO A 215 3.63 15.16 -7.73
CA PRO A 215 4.80 15.96 -7.36
C PRO A 215 5.67 16.36 -8.58
N VAL A 216 5.48 15.69 -9.69
CA VAL A 216 6.06 16.02 -11.00
C VAL A 216 5.11 15.52 -12.09
N ILE A 217 4.86 16.36 -13.10
CA ILE A 217 4.13 15.97 -14.31
C ILE A 217 5.16 15.40 -15.28
N VAL A 218 4.89 14.24 -15.85
CA VAL A 218 5.75 13.54 -16.82
C VAL A 218 4.97 13.26 -18.11
N GLU A 219 5.66 13.24 -19.25
CA GLU A 219 5.04 12.96 -20.55
C GLU A 219 4.55 11.51 -20.70
N ASP A 220 5.24 10.56 -20.01
CA ASP A 220 4.95 9.13 -20.04
C ASP A 220 5.21 8.47 -18.70
N GLU A 221 4.15 8.14 -17.98
CA GLU A 221 4.21 7.60 -16.63
C GLU A 221 4.83 6.20 -16.58
N ASP A 222 4.50 5.34 -17.55
CA ASP A 222 5.09 3.99 -17.64
C ASP A 222 6.59 4.05 -17.87
N PHE A 223 7.01 4.98 -18.73
CA PHE A 223 8.44 5.19 -18.97
C PHE A 223 9.14 5.80 -17.76
N PHE A 224 8.51 6.74 -17.06
CA PHE A 224 9.02 7.27 -15.80
C PHE A 224 9.30 6.15 -14.78
N PHE A 225 8.35 5.23 -14.58
CA PHE A 225 8.57 4.08 -13.69
C PHE A 225 9.63 3.10 -14.22
N THR A 226 9.75 2.96 -15.55
CA THR A 226 10.83 2.18 -16.15
C THR A 226 12.21 2.79 -15.85
N VAL A 227 12.35 4.10 -15.99
CA VAL A 227 13.59 4.84 -15.67
C VAL A 227 13.93 4.74 -14.19
N THR A 228 12.96 4.97 -13.30
CA THR A 228 13.17 4.87 -11.85
C THR A 228 13.57 3.45 -11.44
N LYS A 229 12.87 2.43 -11.92
CA LYS A 229 13.23 1.02 -11.66
C LYS A 229 14.63 0.67 -12.16
N SER A 230 14.97 1.15 -13.35
CA SER A 230 16.30 0.95 -13.96
C SER A 230 17.40 1.58 -13.10
N ALA A 231 17.18 2.80 -12.59
CA ALA A 231 18.15 3.51 -11.76
C ALA A 231 18.50 2.80 -10.45
N PHE A 232 17.58 1.99 -9.91
CA PHE A 232 17.77 1.23 -8.67
C PHE A 232 18.15 -0.24 -8.88
N ALA A 233 18.39 -0.69 -10.10
CA ALA A 233 18.70 -2.08 -10.38
C ALA A 233 19.95 -2.59 -9.64
N GLN A 234 20.98 -1.75 -9.51
CA GLN A 234 22.20 -2.06 -8.77
C GLN A 234 22.62 -0.86 -7.89
N ARG A 235 22.34 -0.94 -6.56
CA ARG A 235 22.57 0.17 -5.63
C ARG A 235 23.98 0.78 -5.65
N ARG A 236 25.01 -0.06 -5.84
CA ARG A 236 26.42 0.40 -5.83
C ARG A 236 26.87 1.03 -7.14
N LYS A 237 26.06 1.00 -8.19
CA LYS A 237 26.38 1.58 -9.49
C LYS A 237 25.85 3.00 -9.61
N THR A 238 26.51 3.77 -10.48
CA THR A 238 26.08 5.13 -10.84
C THR A 238 24.80 5.08 -11.67
N ILE A 239 24.12 6.23 -11.76
CA ILE A 239 22.90 6.36 -12.58
C ILE A 239 23.19 6.00 -14.04
N LEU A 240 24.29 6.50 -14.61
CA LEU A 240 24.69 6.17 -15.99
C LEU A 240 24.84 4.66 -16.19
N ASN A 241 25.58 3.98 -15.32
CA ASN A 241 25.82 2.53 -15.45
C ASN A 241 24.53 1.71 -15.33
N ASN A 242 23.63 2.12 -14.45
CA ASN A 242 22.34 1.47 -14.28
C ASN A 242 21.46 1.65 -15.53
N LEU A 243 21.31 2.86 -16.03
CA LEU A 243 20.52 3.15 -17.23
C LEU A 243 21.06 2.40 -18.45
N GLN A 244 22.38 2.42 -18.68
CA GLN A 244 23.00 1.67 -19.77
C GLN A 244 22.75 0.16 -19.70
N SER A 245 22.68 -0.42 -18.50
CA SER A 245 22.50 -1.84 -18.31
C SER A 245 21.04 -2.29 -18.37
N GLN A 246 20.10 -1.41 -18.07
CA GLN A 246 18.69 -1.77 -17.86
C GLN A 246 17.77 -1.28 -18.99
N LEU A 247 18.06 -0.12 -19.59
CA LEU A 247 17.24 0.38 -20.68
C LEU A 247 17.50 -0.38 -21.99
N PRO A 248 16.50 -0.54 -22.88
CA PRO A 248 16.64 -1.21 -24.16
C PRO A 248 17.77 -0.59 -25.00
N ASN A 249 18.74 -1.41 -25.42
CA ASN A 249 19.92 -0.95 -26.16
C ASN A 249 20.74 0.14 -25.45
N GLY A 250 20.63 0.29 -24.10
CA GLY A 250 21.23 1.39 -23.35
C GLY A 250 22.74 1.50 -23.49
N LYS A 251 23.46 0.38 -23.70
CA LYS A 251 24.91 0.43 -23.97
C LYS A 251 25.23 1.11 -25.32
N ALA A 252 24.44 0.82 -26.36
CA ALA A 252 24.59 1.44 -27.67
C ALA A 252 24.16 2.91 -27.69
N LYS A 253 23.26 3.29 -26.77
CA LYS A 253 22.70 4.66 -26.62
C LYS A 253 23.35 5.44 -25.47
N LYS A 254 24.64 5.19 -25.24
CA LYS A 254 25.37 5.84 -24.15
C LYS A 254 25.40 7.37 -24.29
N GLU A 255 25.60 7.86 -25.50
CA GLU A 255 25.69 9.31 -25.75
C GLU A 255 24.35 10.01 -25.55
N GLU A 256 23.24 9.35 -25.94
CA GLU A 256 21.89 9.86 -25.71
C GLU A 256 21.55 9.88 -24.22
N ILE A 257 21.99 8.86 -23.45
CA ILE A 257 21.82 8.84 -21.99
C ILE A 257 22.63 9.97 -21.34
N LEU A 258 23.86 10.20 -21.76
CA LEU A 258 24.70 11.30 -21.27
C LEU A 258 24.08 12.67 -21.57
N ALA A 259 23.59 12.86 -22.81
CA ALA A 259 22.90 14.10 -23.21
C ALA A 259 21.63 14.34 -22.37
N ALA A 260 20.83 13.29 -22.10
CA ALA A 260 19.64 13.41 -21.26
C ALA A 260 19.97 13.72 -19.79
N LEU A 261 21.04 13.14 -19.25
CA LEU A 261 21.54 13.43 -17.89
C LEU A 261 21.99 14.89 -17.78
N ASP A 262 22.73 15.39 -18.77
CA ASP A 262 23.18 16.80 -18.84
C ASP A 262 21.97 17.74 -18.94
N ALA A 263 21.04 17.48 -19.85
CA ALA A 263 19.82 18.28 -20.05
C ALA A 263 18.93 18.31 -18.79
N SER A 264 18.92 17.23 -18.01
CA SER A 264 18.20 17.17 -16.73
C SER A 264 18.97 17.77 -15.55
N GLY A 265 20.27 18.13 -15.74
CA GLY A 265 21.13 18.68 -14.70
C GLY A 265 21.62 17.60 -13.70
N ILE A 266 21.70 16.34 -14.13
CA ILE A 266 22.08 15.21 -13.28
C ILE A 266 23.50 14.74 -13.66
N GLU A 267 24.42 14.78 -12.71
CA GLU A 267 25.76 14.27 -12.93
C GLU A 267 25.75 12.72 -13.11
N PRO A 268 26.43 12.18 -14.15
CA PRO A 268 26.42 10.75 -14.48
C PRO A 268 26.97 9.80 -13.40
N ASN A 269 27.79 10.33 -12.48
CA ASN A 269 28.42 9.60 -11.37
C ASN A 269 27.50 9.51 -10.13
N ARG A 270 26.42 10.26 -10.05
CA ARG A 270 25.43 10.14 -8.96
C ARG A 270 24.81 8.75 -8.93
N ARG A 271 24.27 8.38 -7.79
CA ARG A 271 23.50 7.14 -7.61
C ARG A 271 22.01 7.45 -7.60
N GLY A 272 21.19 6.52 -8.08
CA GLY A 272 19.73 6.67 -8.11
C GLY A 272 19.13 7.07 -6.75
N GLU A 273 19.68 6.54 -5.65
CA GLU A 273 19.21 6.85 -4.29
C GLU A 273 19.37 8.33 -3.88
N THR A 274 20.14 9.11 -4.61
CA THR A 274 20.35 10.54 -4.32
C THR A 274 19.42 11.47 -5.10
N LEU A 275 18.66 10.94 -6.06
CA LEU A 275 17.79 11.72 -6.92
C LEU A 275 16.39 11.88 -6.31
N SER A 276 15.85 13.10 -6.41
CA SER A 276 14.44 13.37 -6.06
C SER A 276 13.46 12.87 -7.12
N ILE A 277 12.18 12.83 -6.80
CA ILE A 277 11.11 12.47 -7.76
C ILE A 277 11.10 13.46 -8.93
N GLN A 278 11.30 14.76 -8.66
CA GLN A 278 11.36 15.81 -9.67
C GLN A 278 12.55 15.62 -10.63
N GLU A 279 13.73 15.26 -10.09
CA GLU A 279 14.90 14.94 -10.92
C GLU A 279 14.64 13.71 -11.81
N PHE A 280 13.98 12.67 -11.27
CA PHE A 280 13.59 11.50 -12.06
C PHE A 280 12.57 11.83 -13.16
N GLY A 281 11.57 12.69 -12.87
CA GLY A 281 10.60 13.12 -13.87
C GLY A 281 11.27 13.83 -15.05
N LYS A 282 12.11 14.84 -14.75
CA LYS A 282 12.86 15.55 -15.77
C LYS A 282 13.79 14.64 -16.59
N LEU A 283 14.46 13.69 -15.91
CA LEU A 283 15.31 12.72 -16.59
C LEU A 283 14.50 11.79 -17.51
N ALA A 284 13.34 11.33 -17.07
CA ALA A 284 12.47 10.46 -17.88
C ALA A 284 12.02 11.18 -19.15
N ASP A 285 11.56 12.43 -19.06
CA ASP A 285 11.15 13.21 -20.22
C ASP A 285 12.32 13.48 -21.18
N CYS A 286 13.52 13.77 -20.67
CA CYS A 286 14.72 13.92 -21.51
C CYS A 286 15.15 12.62 -22.20
N LEU A 287 14.89 11.45 -21.61
CA LEU A 287 15.20 10.14 -22.17
C LEU A 287 14.14 9.65 -23.16
N LEU A 288 12.89 10.06 -22.97
CA LEU A 288 11.73 9.53 -23.71
C LEU A 288 11.92 9.54 -25.24
N PRO A 289 12.36 10.65 -25.89
CA PRO A 289 12.55 10.71 -27.35
C PRO A 289 13.55 9.69 -27.89
N HIS A 290 14.47 9.25 -27.04
CA HIS A 290 15.54 8.32 -27.43
C HIS A 290 15.15 6.84 -27.23
N PHE A 291 14.14 6.54 -26.41
CA PHE A 291 13.81 5.17 -26.02
C PHE A 291 12.38 4.74 -26.40
N LYS A 292 11.43 5.64 -26.50
CA LYS A 292 10.11 5.38 -27.07
C LYS A 292 10.08 5.98 -28.49
N LYS A 293 9.91 5.14 -29.50
CA LYS A 293 9.55 5.61 -30.84
C LYS A 293 8.05 5.91 -30.82
N SER A 294 7.70 7.07 -31.34
CA SER A 294 6.32 7.51 -31.60
C SER A 294 5.55 6.44 -32.38
#